data_0e46974bd26a8577c751fbd01a5e68eb
#
_entry.id   0e46974bd26a8577c751fbd01a5e68eb
#
_cell.length_a   1.000
_cell.length_b   1.000
_cell.length_c   1.000
_cell.angle_alpha   90.00
_cell.angle_beta   90.00
_cell.angle_gamma   90.00
#
_symmetry.space_group_name_H-M   'P 1'
#
loop_
_entity.id
_entity.type
_entity.pdbx_description
1 polymer ?
#
loop_
_entity_poly.entity_id
_entity_poly.type
_entity_poly.pdbx_seq_one_letter_code
_entity_poly.pdbx_strand_id
1 'polypeptide(L)'
;MKHRKLHTLHRPAKRHNGHPPLVFVHGGYIHGGCWDLNFLPHFSELGYHCHAVDLSGHGKSEGREDLDSYDINHYAGDVAQVVAGLDAPPVLIGHSMGALVVQRYLERGTAAAVVMMALALRICGNTRAMPCTR
;
A
#
# COMPACT_ATOMS: atom_id res chain seq x y z
N MET A 1 8.50 14.03 10.08
CA MET A 1 7.50 13.81 9.01
C MET A 1 6.11 14.17 9.54
N LYS A 2 5.39 15.02 8.85
CA LYS A 2 4.03 15.40 9.26
C LYS A 2 3.11 14.19 9.06
N HIS A 3 2.49 13.72 10.13
CA HIS A 3 1.44 12.69 10.03
C HIS A 3 0.25 13.24 9.26
N ARG A 4 -0.04 12.63 8.11
CA ARG A 4 -1.22 12.96 7.33
C ARG A 4 -2.33 11.97 7.64
N LYS A 5 -3.56 12.44 7.53
CA LYS A 5 -4.72 11.56 7.66
C LYS A 5 -4.85 10.72 6.39
N LEU A 6 -4.57 9.44 6.50
CA LEU A 6 -4.74 8.49 5.43
C LEU A 6 -6.13 7.88 5.47
N HIS A 7 -6.73 7.74 4.31
CA HIS A 7 -7.93 6.93 4.12
C HIS A 7 -7.52 5.49 3.83
N THR A 8 -8.12 4.56 4.53
CA THR A 8 -7.94 3.13 4.30
C THR A 8 -9.31 2.48 4.15
N LEU A 9 -9.53 1.85 3.03
CA LEU A 9 -10.72 1.05 2.80
C LEU A 9 -10.55 -0.27 3.55
N HIS A 10 -11.48 -0.60 4.44
CA HIS A 10 -11.43 -1.81 5.26
C HIS A 10 -12.60 -2.72 4.94
N ARG A 11 -12.30 -3.96 4.56
CA ARG A 11 -13.27 -5.05 4.51
C ARG A 11 -12.92 -6.10 5.54
N PRO A 12 -13.70 -6.22 6.62
CA PRO A 12 -13.51 -7.26 7.63
C PRO A 12 -13.66 -8.64 7.02
N ALA A 13 -12.97 -9.62 7.58
CA ALA A 13 -13.18 -11.02 7.24
C ALA A 13 -14.65 -11.41 7.53
N LYS A 14 -15.28 -12.08 6.59
CA LYS A 14 -16.64 -12.61 6.80
C LYS A 14 -16.64 -13.65 7.93
N ARG A 15 -15.63 -14.52 7.93
CA ARG A 15 -15.30 -15.42 9.04
C ARG A 15 -13.78 -15.50 9.14
N HIS A 16 -13.19 -14.97 10.19
CA HIS A 16 -11.74 -14.92 10.34
C HIS A 16 -11.10 -16.32 10.28
N ASN A 17 -10.11 -16.47 9.43
CA ASN A 17 -9.43 -17.75 9.17
C ASN A 17 -8.15 -17.95 9.99
N GLY A 18 -7.77 -17.01 10.85
CA GLY A 18 -6.55 -17.05 11.66
C GLY A 18 -5.28 -16.60 10.94
N HIS A 19 -5.35 -16.27 9.65
CA HIS A 19 -4.22 -15.75 8.88
C HIS A 19 -4.00 -14.25 9.09
N PRO A 20 -2.79 -13.73 8.75
CA PRO A 20 -2.49 -12.31 8.84
C PRO A 20 -3.44 -11.43 8.03
N PRO A 21 -3.63 -10.16 8.41
CA PRO A 21 -4.37 -9.23 7.59
C PRO A 21 -3.67 -8.96 6.26
N LEU A 22 -4.44 -8.61 5.25
CA LEU A 22 -3.93 -8.21 3.93
C LEU A 22 -3.95 -6.69 3.81
N VAL A 23 -2.85 -6.11 3.34
CA VAL A 23 -2.75 -4.69 3.01
C VAL A 23 -2.39 -4.53 1.55
N PHE A 24 -3.27 -3.88 0.82
CA PHE A 24 -3.14 -3.63 -0.63
C PHE A 24 -2.62 -2.21 -0.86
N VAL A 25 -1.55 -2.10 -1.64
CA VAL A 25 -0.90 -0.82 -1.99
C VAL A 25 -0.99 -0.60 -3.48
N HIS A 26 -1.75 0.42 -3.87
CA HIS A 26 -2.03 0.74 -5.26
C HIS A 26 -0.85 1.33 -6.02
N GLY A 27 -0.95 1.36 -7.35
CA GLY A 27 0.00 2.03 -8.24
C GLY A 27 -0.20 3.53 -8.36
N GLY A 28 0.56 4.18 -9.23
CA GLY A 28 0.40 5.61 -9.51
C GLY A 28 -0.92 5.95 -10.18
N TYR A 29 -1.44 7.15 -9.90
CA TYR A 29 -2.65 7.72 -10.51
C TYR A 29 -3.96 6.97 -10.28
N ILE A 30 -3.98 6.04 -9.34
CA ILE A 30 -5.17 5.32 -8.89
C ILE A 30 -5.31 5.46 -7.38
N HIS A 31 -6.19 4.70 -6.78
CA HIS A 31 -6.43 4.71 -5.33
C HIS A 31 -6.85 3.33 -4.85
N GLY A 32 -7.01 3.16 -3.54
CA GLY A 32 -7.35 1.89 -2.92
C GLY A 32 -8.67 1.28 -3.38
N GLY A 33 -9.61 2.09 -3.86
CA GLY A 33 -10.90 1.63 -4.37
C GLY A 33 -10.80 0.68 -5.56
N CYS A 34 -9.69 0.69 -6.31
CA CYS A 34 -9.47 -0.26 -7.40
C CYS A 34 -9.44 -1.73 -6.92
N TRP A 35 -9.06 -1.97 -5.68
CA TRP A 35 -9.03 -3.29 -5.07
C TRP A 35 -10.41 -3.79 -4.64
N ASP A 36 -11.37 -2.88 -4.44
CA ASP A 36 -12.69 -3.21 -3.91
C ASP A 36 -13.63 -3.81 -4.96
N LEU A 37 -13.25 -3.80 -6.23
CA LEU A 37 -14.02 -4.41 -7.30
C LEU A 37 -14.00 -5.94 -7.21
N ASN A 38 -12.85 -6.54 -6.92
CA ASN A 38 -12.67 -7.99 -6.94
C ASN A 38 -11.87 -8.52 -5.74
N PHE A 39 -10.71 -7.92 -5.44
CA PHE A 39 -9.77 -8.48 -4.46
C PHE A 39 -10.31 -8.44 -3.04
N LEU A 40 -10.76 -7.29 -2.57
CA LEU A 40 -11.22 -7.16 -1.18
C LEU A 40 -12.45 -8.04 -0.90
N PRO A 41 -13.50 -8.05 -1.75
CA PRO A 41 -14.62 -8.96 -1.54
C PRO A 41 -14.20 -10.42 -1.54
N HIS A 42 -13.34 -10.83 -2.48
CA HIS A 42 -12.89 -12.22 -2.61
C HIS A 42 -12.14 -12.68 -1.35
N PHE A 43 -11.14 -11.95 -0.91
CA PHE A 43 -10.35 -12.34 0.25
C PHE A 43 -11.11 -12.18 1.58
N SER A 44 -12.04 -11.23 1.67
CA SER A 44 -12.96 -11.13 2.80
C SER A 44 -13.83 -12.39 2.94
N GLU A 45 -14.35 -12.90 1.82
CA GLU A 45 -15.09 -14.19 1.78
C GLU A 45 -14.23 -15.37 2.24
N LEU A 46 -12.93 -15.38 1.89
CA LEU A 46 -11.99 -16.41 2.32
C LEU A 46 -11.55 -16.29 3.79
N GLY A 47 -11.96 -15.23 4.48
CA GLY A 47 -11.71 -15.07 5.90
C GLY A 47 -10.52 -14.17 6.26
N TYR A 48 -10.04 -13.34 5.32
CA TYR A 48 -9.00 -12.35 5.57
C TYR A 48 -9.59 -10.98 5.90
N HIS A 49 -9.04 -10.32 6.92
CA HIS A 49 -9.22 -8.88 7.08
C HIS A 49 -8.43 -8.15 6.00
N CYS A 50 -9.10 -7.33 5.20
CA CYS A 50 -8.52 -6.65 4.05
C CYS A 50 -8.48 -5.14 4.27
N HIS A 51 -7.35 -4.53 3.96
CA HIS A 51 -7.13 -3.09 4.02
C HIS A 51 -6.55 -2.61 2.69
N ALA A 52 -7.11 -1.57 2.11
CA ALA A 52 -6.57 -0.92 0.93
C ALA A 52 -6.32 0.55 1.25
N VAL A 53 -5.05 0.94 1.34
CA VAL A 53 -4.66 2.31 1.63
C VAL A 53 -4.79 3.19 0.40
N ASP A 54 -5.29 4.41 0.59
CA ASP A 54 -5.05 5.51 -0.34
C ASP A 54 -3.74 6.17 0.08
N LEU A 55 -2.70 6.08 -0.75
CA LEU A 55 -1.42 6.76 -0.48
C LEU A 55 -1.63 8.28 -0.40
N SER A 56 -0.73 8.98 0.28
CA SER A 56 -0.79 10.45 0.41
C SER A 56 -1.09 11.12 -0.93
N GLY A 57 -2.06 12.03 -0.93
CA GLY A 57 -2.49 12.75 -2.13
C GLY A 57 -3.34 11.96 -3.11
N HIS A 58 -3.61 10.69 -2.85
CA HIS A 58 -4.45 9.83 -3.69
C HIS A 58 -5.79 9.55 -3.04
N GLY A 59 -6.81 9.30 -3.85
CA GLY A 59 -8.15 8.96 -3.38
C GLY A 59 -8.69 9.95 -2.35
N LYS A 60 -9.04 9.47 -1.18
CA LYS A 60 -9.59 10.26 -0.07
C LYS A 60 -8.55 10.65 0.99
N SER A 61 -7.29 10.28 0.80
CA SER A 61 -6.20 10.67 1.71
C SER A 61 -5.84 12.14 1.52
N GLU A 62 -5.40 12.78 2.61
CA GLU A 62 -4.93 14.15 2.60
C GLU A 62 -3.63 14.32 1.78
N GLY A 63 -3.33 15.54 1.41
CA GLY A 63 -2.03 15.94 0.86
C GLY A 63 -1.97 16.06 -0.65
N ARG A 64 -3.12 16.15 -1.34
CA ARG A 64 -3.17 16.30 -2.79
C ARG A 64 -2.48 17.56 -3.29
N GLU A 65 -2.50 18.61 -2.49
CA GLU A 65 -1.83 19.90 -2.76
C GLU A 65 -0.30 19.78 -2.84
N ASP A 66 0.27 18.76 -2.18
CA ASP A 66 1.71 18.51 -2.13
C ASP A 66 2.16 17.33 -2.99
N LEU A 67 1.30 16.83 -3.89
CA LEU A 67 1.49 15.58 -4.62
C LEU A 67 2.85 15.52 -5.34
N ASP A 68 3.29 16.63 -5.92
CA ASP A 68 4.55 16.71 -6.66
C ASP A 68 5.79 16.65 -5.74
N SER A 69 5.62 16.83 -4.44
CA SER A 69 6.71 16.77 -3.45
C SER A 69 6.97 15.38 -2.89
N TYR A 70 6.08 14.42 -3.15
CA TYR A 70 6.21 13.08 -2.59
C TYR A 70 7.18 12.22 -3.37
N ASP A 71 8.03 11.54 -2.63
CA ASP A 71 8.93 10.52 -3.13
C ASP A 71 8.54 9.12 -2.59
N ILE A 72 9.31 8.14 -2.98
CA ILE A 72 9.08 6.75 -2.54
C ILE A 72 9.21 6.58 -1.02
N ASN A 73 10.05 7.39 -0.37
CA ASN A 73 10.21 7.35 1.08
C ASN A 73 8.95 7.83 1.79
N HIS A 74 8.31 8.84 1.23
CA HIS A 74 7.05 9.36 1.75
C HIS A 74 5.95 8.29 1.71
N TYR A 75 5.79 7.63 0.57
CA TYR A 75 4.80 6.56 0.42
C TYR A 75 5.12 5.33 1.27
N ALA A 76 6.40 4.99 1.44
CA ALA A 76 6.82 3.94 2.39
C ALA A 76 6.43 4.31 3.83
N GLY A 77 6.51 5.58 4.20
CA GLY A 77 6.01 6.11 5.46
C GLY A 77 4.49 5.93 5.63
N ASP A 78 3.73 6.11 4.56
CA ASP A 78 2.28 5.86 4.57
C ASP A 78 1.98 4.38 4.88
N VAL A 79 2.69 3.45 4.25
CA VAL A 79 2.56 2.02 4.53
C VAL A 79 2.92 1.72 5.99
N ALA A 80 4.01 2.30 6.50
CA ALA A 80 4.41 2.13 7.89
C ALA A 80 3.33 2.60 8.86
N GLN A 81 2.67 3.72 8.55
CA GLN A 81 1.57 4.24 9.37
C GLN A 81 0.38 3.27 9.40
N VAL A 82 0.02 2.69 8.26
CA VAL A 82 -1.07 1.69 8.20
C VAL A 82 -0.71 0.44 8.97
N VAL A 83 0.50 -0.08 8.77
CA VAL A 83 0.97 -1.31 9.46
C VAL A 83 1.02 -1.12 10.97
N ALA A 84 1.44 0.05 11.45
CA ALA A 84 1.49 0.36 12.88
C ALA A 84 0.10 0.33 13.55
N GLY A 85 -0.96 0.52 12.80
CA GLY A 85 -2.33 0.44 13.29
C GLY A 85 -2.94 -0.97 13.29
N LEU A 86 -2.22 -1.98 12.84
CA LEU A 86 -2.68 -3.36 12.77
C LEU A 86 -2.24 -4.16 14.01
N ASP A 87 -3.04 -5.18 14.37
CA ASP A 87 -2.76 -6.05 15.52
C ASP A 87 -1.67 -7.10 15.23
N ALA A 88 -1.37 -7.35 13.96
CA ALA A 88 -0.40 -8.34 13.53
C ALA A 88 0.32 -7.89 12.25
N PRO A 89 1.54 -8.39 11.98
CA PRO A 89 2.23 -8.12 10.72
C PRO A 89 1.40 -8.59 9.52
N PRO A 90 1.18 -7.73 8.52
CA PRO A 90 0.33 -8.06 7.38
C PRO A 90 1.05 -8.84 6.28
N VAL A 91 0.28 -9.42 5.38
CA VAL A 91 0.72 -9.68 4.02
C VAL A 91 0.56 -8.40 3.22
N LEU A 92 1.63 -7.90 2.63
CA LEU A 92 1.62 -6.70 1.79
C LEU A 92 1.47 -7.10 0.33
N ILE A 93 0.50 -6.53 -0.35
CA ILE A 93 0.25 -6.75 -1.79
C ILE A 93 0.42 -5.41 -2.49
N GLY A 94 1.50 -5.27 -3.27
CA GLY A 94 1.81 -4.05 -4.01
C GLY A 94 1.68 -4.24 -5.51
N HIS A 95 1.09 -3.27 -6.19
CA HIS A 95 0.94 -3.24 -7.63
C HIS A 95 1.70 -2.08 -8.25
N SER A 96 2.55 -2.33 -9.26
CA SER A 96 3.31 -1.33 -10.00
C SER A 96 4.13 -0.42 -9.06
N MET A 97 3.86 0.87 -9.00
CA MET A 97 4.49 1.78 -8.03
C MET A 97 4.29 1.30 -6.59
N GLY A 98 3.14 0.73 -6.26
CA GLY A 98 2.87 0.17 -4.94
C GLY A 98 3.81 -0.98 -4.57
N ALA A 99 4.25 -1.78 -5.55
CA ALA A 99 5.27 -2.81 -5.32
C ALA A 99 6.63 -2.20 -4.96
N LEU A 100 7.01 -1.10 -5.60
CA LEU A 100 8.22 -0.35 -5.27
C LEU A 100 8.14 0.29 -3.87
N VAL A 101 6.97 0.81 -3.52
CA VAL A 101 6.69 1.36 -2.19
C VAL A 101 6.86 0.28 -1.12
N VAL A 102 6.32 -0.91 -1.35
CA VAL A 102 6.47 -2.05 -0.43
C VAL A 102 7.93 -2.46 -0.27
N GLN A 103 8.70 -2.53 -1.36
CA GLN A 103 10.14 -2.82 -1.29
C GLN A 103 10.86 -1.80 -0.41
N ARG A 104 10.57 -0.52 -0.58
CA ARG A 104 11.18 0.55 0.22
C ARG A 104 10.79 0.45 1.69
N TYR A 105 9.53 0.14 1.98
CA TYR A 105 9.07 -0.10 3.34
C TYR A 105 9.85 -1.24 4.02
N LEU A 106 10.08 -2.34 3.31
CA LEU A 106 10.76 -3.53 3.85
C LEU A 106 12.23 -3.30 4.22
N GLU A 107 12.85 -2.23 3.78
CA GLU A 107 14.20 -1.87 4.22
C GLU A 107 14.26 -1.53 5.71
N ARG A 108 13.14 -1.15 6.32
CA ARG A 108 13.06 -0.74 7.73
C ARG A 108 11.88 -1.36 8.49
N GLY A 109 10.93 -1.94 7.78
CA GLY A 109 9.73 -2.54 8.36
C GLY A 109 9.68 -4.03 8.13
N THR A 110 8.68 -4.67 8.70
CA THR A 110 8.45 -6.11 8.58
C THR A 110 7.06 -6.42 8.04
N ALA A 111 6.93 -7.59 7.43
CA ALA A 111 5.66 -8.13 6.96
C ALA A 111 5.65 -9.64 7.16
N ALA A 112 4.45 -10.25 7.24
CA ALA A 112 4.32 -11.69 7.29
C ALA A 112 4.68 -12.34 5.95
N ALA A 113 4.30 -11.70 4.84
CA ALA A 113 4.64 -12.08 3.48
C ALA A 113 4.43 -10.88 2.54
N VAL A 114 4.90 -11.01 1.31
CA VAL A 114 4.78 -9.96 0.29
C VAL A 114 4.39 -10.57 -1.04
N VAL A 115 3.44 -9.94 -1.72
CA VAL A 115 3.07 -10.23 -3.10
C VAL A 115 3.29 -8.98 -3.94
N MET A 116 4.08 -9.10 -4.99
CA MET A 116 4.40 -7.99 -5.90
C MET A 116 3.80 -8.27 -7.27
N MET A 117 2.90 -7.40 -7.72
CA MET A 117 2.19 -7.52 -8.98
C MET A 117 2.68 -6.43 -9.94
N ALA A 118 2.99 -6.84 -11.19
CA ALA A 118 3.50 -5.91 -12.23
C ALA A 118 4.65 -5.05 -11.69
N LEU A 119 5.65 -5.72 -11.13
CA LEU A 119 6.76 -5.13 -10.39
C LEU A 119 7.53 -4.09 -11.20
N ALA A 120 7.60 -2.85 -10.70
CA ALA A 120 8.62 -1.91 -11.09
C ALA A 120 9.90 -2.23 -10.31
N LEU A 121 10.95 -2.68 -11.01
CA LEU A 121 12.23 -3.00 -10.39
C LEU A 121 13.04 -1.72 -10.18
N ARG A 122 13.60 -1.59 -8.99
CA ARG A 122 14.66 -0.64 -8.73
C ARG A 122 15.98 -1.24 -9.24
N ILE A 123 16.51 -0.70 -10.33
CA ILE A 123 17.83 -1.10 -10.80
C ILE A 123 18.88 -0.52 -9.85
N CYS A 124 19.67 -1.39 -9.23
CA CYS A 124 20.75 -1.02 -8.33
C CYS A 124 21.75 -0.11 -9.07
N GLY A 125 21.95 1.11 -8.60
CA GLY A 125 22.95 2.03 -9.15
C GLY A 125 22.41 3.30 -9.83
N ASN A 126 21.13 3.43 -10.04
CA ASN A 126 20.56 4.65 -10.62
C ASN A 126 19.62 5.33 -9.61
N THR A 127 20.13 6.36 -8.93
CA THR A 127 19.39 7.14 -7.94
C THR A 127 18.42 8.15 -8.56
N ARG A 128 18.34 8.22 -9.87
CA ARG A 128 17.34 9.07 -10.53
C ARG A 128 16.00 8.35 -10.48
N ALA A 129 15.05 8.98 -9.79
CA ALA A 129 13.65 8.62 -9.91
C ALA A 129 13.32 8.45 -11.40
N MET A 130 12.66 7.34 -11.77
CA MET A 130 12.09 7.25 -13.10
C MET A 130 11.18 8.47 -13.29
N PRO A 131 11.39 9.28 -14.35
CA PRO A 131 10.45 10.34 -14.64
C PRO A 131 9.09 9.67 -14.84
N CYS A 132 8.09 10.21 -14.17
CA CYS A 132 6.70 9.87 -14.45
C CYS A 132 6.47 10.15 -15.93
N THR A 133 6.51 9.15 -16.77
CA THR A 133 6.09 9.30 -18.16
C THR A 133 4.60 9.59 -18.13
N ARG A 134 4.24 10.73 -18.68
CA ARG A 134 2.87 11.20 -18.87
C ARG A 134 2.05 10.19 -19.68
#